data_e6c9cd0f1ca039b153519bc74818c797
#
_entry.id   e6c9cd0f1ca039b153519bc74818c797
#
_cell.length_a   1.000
_cell.length_b   1.000
_cell.length_c   1.000
_cell.angle_alpha   90.00
_cell.angle_beta   90.00
_cell.angle_gamma   90.00
#
_symmetry.space_group_name_H-M   'P 1'
#
loop_
_entity.id
_entity.type
_entity.pdbx_description
1 polymer ?
#
loop_
_entity_poly.entity_id
_entity_poly.type
_entity_poly.pdbx_seq_one_letter_code
_entity_poly.pdbx_strand_id
1 'polypeptide(L)'
;MVRTGALEPSPIGLIDGTHIPISKPRVEQPELYRNGKTYFSVNVQVVSGPDDELFDIVCRWPGSTHDSRIFDCSGIRVLLEREHDRLGWLLADAGYAQREYIFTPVNNPTTEAERRYNRAHRVTHSGVERTIGRLKRRFPCLYYELHNSLQNTLRIITACAVLYNIGIGAADPAPDEDEVDLEHLDVPERPIRQETGAAKRRQFIQRHFM
;
A
#
# COMPACT_ATOMS: atom_id res chain seq x y z
N MET A 1 15.95 0.88 13.57
CA MET A 1 16.18 2.29 13.99
C MET A 1 14.84 3.00 13.91
N VAL A 2 14.23 3.37 15.05
CA VAL A 2 12.94 4.08 15.07
C VAL A 2 13.13 5.44 14.38
N ARG A 3 12.33 5.73 13.36
CA ARG A 3 12.44 7.02 12.65
C ARG A 3 11.89 8.12 13.54
N THR A 4 12.68 9.16 13.77
CA THR A 4 12.23 10.36 14.47
C THR A 4 10.98 10.92 13.79
N GLY A 5 9.87 11.03 14.53
CA GLY A 5 8.60 11.55 14.03
C GLY A 5 7.62 10.52 13.46
N ALA A 6 7.91 9.21 13.56
CA ALA A 6 6.96 8.14 13.20
C ALA A 6 5.79 8.04 14.20
N LEU A 7 4.74 7.30 13.80
CA LEU A 7 3.59 7.03 14.68
C LEU A 7 3.98 6.10 15.83
N GLU A 8 3.58 6.50 17.04
CA GLU A 8 3.65 5.67 18.24
C GLU A 8 2.29 5.68 18.95
N PRO A 9 1.72 4.51 19.31
CA PRO A 9 2.22 3.17 19.01
C PRO A 9 2.23 2.86 17.50
N SER A 10 3.19 2.05 17.08
CA SER A 10 3.39 1.72 15.66
C SER A 10 2.29 0.81 15.10
N PRO A 11 1.90 0.97 13.82
CA PRO A 11 1.02 0.01 13.13
C PRO A 11 1.72 -1.35 12.99
N ILE A 12 0.93 -2.42 12.86
CA ILE A 12 1.46 -3.76 12.56
C ILE A 12 1.97 -3.88 11.13
N GLY A 13 1.51 -3.02 10.23
CA GLY A 13 1.93 -2.99 8.83
C GLY A 13 1.40 -1.76 8.12
N LEU A 14 1.94 -1.55 6.93
CA LEU A 14 1.62 -0.45 6.03
C LEU A 14 1.02 -1.02 4.75
N ILE A 15 -0.05 -0.42 4.24
CA ILE A 15 -0.73 -0.89 3.04
C ILE A 15 -0.76 0.20 1.98
N ASP A 16 -0.47 -0.18 0.73
CA ASP A 16 -0.50 0.71 -0.42
C ASP A 16 -0.75 -0.04 -1.73
N GLY A 17 -1.20 0.67 -2.77
CA GLY A 17 -1.38 0.19 -4.12
C GLY A 17 -0.20 0.54 -5.03
N THR A 18 0.11 -0.34 -5.99
CA THR A 18 1.07 -0.02 -7.03
C THR A 18 0.66 -0.60 -8.38
N HIS A 19 0.89 0.16 -9.44
CA HIS A 19 0.64 -0.29 -10.80
C HIS A 19 1.87 -1.01 -11.37
N ILE A 20 1.64 -2.21 -11.93
CA ILE A 20 2.62 -2.94 -12.73
C ILE A 20 2.21 -2.79 -14.20
N PRO A 21 3.02 -2.11 -15.03
CA PRO A 21 2.70 -1.89 -16.44
C PRO A 21 2.61 -3.21 -17.22
N ILE A 22 1.63 -3.29 -18.10
CA ILE A 22 1.42 -4.44 -18.99
C ILE A 22 1.08 -3.97 -20.39
N SER A 23 1.39 -4.77 -21.42
CA SER A 23 0.84 -4.56 -22.74
C SER A 23 -0.69 -4.73 -22.73
N LYS A 24 -1.38 -4.16 -23.72
CA LYS A 24 -2.83 -4.29 -23.84
C LYS A 24 -3.25 -5.76 -23.71
N PRO A 25 -3.98 -6.15 -22.67
CA PRO A 25 -4.31 -7.55 -22.43
C PRO A 25 -5.35 -8.06 -23.44
N ARG A 26 -5.21 -9.34 -23.83
CA ARG A 26 -6.17 -10.01 -24.72
C ARG A 26 -7.32 -10.60 -23.92
N VAL A 27 -8.20 -9.74 -23.45
CA VAL A 27 -9.39 -10.07 -22.65
C VAL A 27 -10.62 -9.39 -23.25
N GLU A 28 -11.81 -9.77 -22.86
CA GLU A 28 -13.08 -9.23 -23.36
C GLU A 28 -13.19 -7.71 -23.14
N GLN A 29 -12.72 -7.21 -21.98
CA GLN A 29 -12.79 -5.80 -21.61
C GLN A 29 -11.38 -5.25 -21.28
N PRO A 30 -10.50 -5.04 -22.28
CA PRO A 30 -9.12 -4.60 -22.00
C PRO A 30 -9.03 -3.21 -21.38
N GLU A 31 -9.99 -2.32 -21.64
CA GLU A 31 -9.98 -0.95 -21.14
C GLU A 31 -10.12 -0.87 -19.60
N LEU A 32 -10.61 -1.92 -18.93
CA LEU A 32 -10.57 -2.00 -17.47
C LEU A 32 -9.14 -2.00 -16.91
N TYR A 33 -8.17 -2.41 -17.71
CA TYR A 33 -6.75 -2.41 -17.31
C TYR A 33 -6.07 -1.07 -17.53
N ARG A 34 -6.73 -0.08 -18.13
CA ARG A 34 -6.21 1.27 -18.28
C ARG A 34 -6.36 2.01 -16.95
N ASN A 35 -5.25 2.42 -16.38
CA ASN A 35 -5.23 3.19 -15.12
C ASN A 35 -5.45 4.69 -15.35
N GLY A 36 -5.52 5.46 -14.26
CA GLY A 36 -5.70 6.92 -14.32
C GLY A 36 -4.59 7.69 -15.06
N LYS A 37 -3.43 7.06 -15.30
CA LYS A 37 -2.30 7.61 -16.06
C LYS A 37 -2.30 7.15 -17.53
N THR A 38 -3.40 6.58 -18.00
CA THR A 38 -3.66 6.22 -19.40
C THR A 38 -2.89 5.01 -19.96
N TYR A 39 -2.06 4.32 -19.18
CA TYR A 39 -1.42 3.07 -19.61
C TYR A 39 -2.10 1.83 -19.03
N PHE A 40 -1.89 0.67 -19.67
CA PHE A 40 -2.42 -0.60 -19.19
C PHE A 40 -1.59 -1.14 -18.02
N SER A 41 -2.25 -1.55 -16.95
CA SER A 41 -1.57 -2.07 -15.76
C SER A 41 -2.44 -3.08 -14.99
N VAL A 42 -1.77 -3.86 -14.15
CA VAL A 42 -2.40 -4.56 -13.03
C VAL A 42 -2.24 -3.67 -11.79
N ASN A 43 -3.31 -3.42 -11.06
CA ASN A 43 -3.22 -2.78 -9.75
C ASN A 43 -2.90 -3.86 -8.70
N VAL A 44 -1.81 -3.66 -7.97
CA VAL A 44 -1.25 -4.59 -7.00
C VAL A 44 -1.27 -3.94 -5.63
N GLN A 45 -2.05 -4.50 -4.69
CA GLN A 45 -2.02 -4.10 -3.29
C GLN A 45 -0.91 -4.83 -2.57
N VAL A 46 -0.15 -4.12 -1.77
CA VAL A 46 0.96 -4.62 -0.95
C VAL A 46 0.72 -4.27 0.50
N VAL A 47 0.94 -5.20 1.40
CA VAL A 47 1.04 -4.95 2.85
C VAL A 47 2.47 -5.27 3.27
N SER A 48 3.19 -4.27 3.76
CA SER A 48 4.56 -4.43 4.28
C SER A 48 4.60 -4.37 5.80
N GLY A 49 5.48 -5.15 6.38
CA GLY A 49 5.80 -5.14 7.80
C GLY A 49 6.88 -4.10 8.16
N PRO A 50 7.31 -4.08 9.44
CA PRO A 50 8.27 -3.11 9.95
C PRO A 50 9.70 -3.29 9.41
N ASP A 51 10.07 -4.50 9.01
CA ASP A 51 11.40 -4.86 8.48
C ASP A 51 11.41 -4.94 6.95
N ASP A 52 10.50 -4.23 6.29
CA ASP A 52 10.32 -4.16 4.83
C ASP A 52 9.88 -5.49 4.17
N GLU A 53 9.54 -6.52 4.95
CA GLU A 53 8.98 -7.77 4.44
C GLU A 53 7.54 -7.58 3.94
N LEU A 54 7.13 -8.39 2.98
CA LEU A 54 5.76 -8.39 2.45
C LEU A 54 4.89 -9.37 3.24
N PHE A 55 3.90 -8.87 3.97
CA PHE A 55 2.92 -9.68 4.71
C PHE A 55 1.81 -10.21 3.81
N ASP A 56 1.36 -9.39 2.86
CA ASP A 56 0.31 -9.75 1.92
C ASP A 56 0.51 -9.06 0.57
N ILE A 57 0.09 -9.75 -0.49
CA ILE A 57 0.07 -9.19 -1.84
C ILE A 57 -1.19 -9.64 -2.58
N VAL A 58 -1.90 -8.70 -3.17
CA VAL A 58 -3.06 -8.95 -4.04
C VAL A 58 -2.77 -8.40 -5.43
N CYS A 59 -2.56 -9.27 -6.43
CA CYS A 59 -2.13 -8.88 -7.78
C CYS A 59 -3.09 -9.33 -8.90
N ARG A 60 -4.41 -9.35 -8.66
CA ARG A 60 -5.40 -9.86 -9.63
C ARG A 60 -6.34 -8.80 -10.22
N TRP A 61 -6.18 -7.54 -9.86
CA TRP A 61 -7.12 -6.49 -10.20
C TRP A 61 -6.68 -5.66 -11.41
N PRO A 62 -7.62 -5.28 -12.29
CA PRO A 62 -7.35 -4.35 -13.38
C PRO A 62 -6.87 -2.98 -12.88
N GLY A 63 -6.07 -2.28 -13.70
CA GLY A 63 -5.50 -0.99 -13.36
C GLY A 63 -6.48 0.14 -13.06
N SER A 64 -7.74 0.04 -13.51
CA SER A 64 -8.79 1.01 -13.15
C SER A 64 -9.44 0.77 -11.79
N THR A 65 -9.07 -0.33 -11.10
CA THR A 65 -9.68 -0.68 -9.80
C THR A 65 -9.04 0.12 -8.68
N HIS A 66 -9.86 0.78 -7.88
CA HIS A 66 -9.43 1.55 -6.71
C HIS A 66 -8.94 0.66 -5.57
N ASP A 67 -7.96 1.13 -4.82
CA ASP A 67 -7.29 0.38 -3.76
C ASP A 67 -8.26 -0.04 -2.65
N SER A 68 -9.20 0.83 -2.26
CA SER A 68 -10.21 0.46 -1.26
C SER A 68 -11.10 -0.72 -1.71
N ARG A 69 -11.38 -0.87 -3.02
CA ARG A 69 -12.10 -2.03 -3.54
C ARG A 69 -11.25 -3.29 -3.51
N ILE A 70 -9.96 -3.18 -3.82
CA ILE A 70 -9.01 -4.30 -3.73
C ILE A 70 -8.97 -4.81 -2.29
N PHE A 71 -8.81 -3.88 -1.34
CA PHE A 71 -8.82 -4.20 0.08
C PHE A 71 -10.14 -4.87 0.50
N ASP A 72 -11.29 -4.35 0.10
CA ASP A 72 -12.60 -4.91 0.44
C ASP A 72 -12.81 -6.36 -0.02
N CYS A 73 -12.06 -6.79 -1.04
CA CYS A 73 -12.08 -8.14 -1.57
C CYS A 73 -10.84 -8.97 -1.19
N SER A 74 -10.02 -8.51 -0.24
CA SER A 74 -8.77 -9.15 0.18
C SER A 74 -8.95 -10.09 1.37
N GLY A 75 -8.05 -11.08 1.49
CA GLY A 75 -7.99 -11.96 2.66
C GLY A 75 -7.57 -11.23 3.93
N ILE A 76 -6.67 -10.24 3.80
CA ILE A 76 -6.21 -9.44 4.95
C ILE A 76 -7.35 -8.65 5.59
N ARG A 77 -8.33 -8.17 4.82
CA ARG A 77 -9.53 -7.54 5.38
C ARG A 77 -10.29 -8.50 6.28
N VAL A 78 -10.55 -9.72 5.79
CA VAL A 78 -11.29 -10.74 6.57
C VAL A 78 -10.55 -11.11 7.85
N LEU A 79 -9.23 -11.22 7.78
CA LEU A 79 -8.38 -11.47 8.95
C LEU A 79 -8.48 -10.34 9.97
N LEU A 80 -8.33 -9.08 9.53
CA LEU A 80 -8.39 -7.93 10.42
C LEU A 80 -9.79 -7.70 11.01
N GLU A 81 -10.86 -7.96 10.27
CA GLU A 81 -12.23 -7.88 10.82
C GLU A 81 -12.46 -8.82 12.01
N ARG A 82 -11.77 -9.96 12.03
CA ARG A 82 -11.93 -10.98 13.08
C ARG A 82 -10.94 -10.80 14.22
N GLU A 83 -9.74 -10.31 13.94
CA GLU A 83 -8.58 -10.46 14.81
C GLU A 83 -7.88 -9.13 15.13
N HIS A 84 -8.41 -7.96 14.71
CA HIS A 84 -7.68 -6.68 14.86
C HIS A 84 -7.41 -6.30 16.32
N ASP A 85 -8.26 -6.70 17.27
CA ASP A 85 -8.01 -6.46 18.69
C ASP A 85 -6.74 -7.17 19.19
N ARG A 86 -6.41 -8.29 18.59
CA ARG A 86 -5.20 -9.08 18.90
C ARG A 86 -4.01 -8.69 18.04
N LEU A 87 -4.26 -8.49 16.74
CA LEU A 87 -3.19 -8.21 15.76
C LEU A 87 -2.78 -6.74 15.75
N GLY A 88 -3.74 -5.82 15.85
CA GLY A 88 -3.50 -4.38 15.72
C GLY A 88 -4.13 -3.79 14.45
N TRP A 89 -3.49 -2.77 13.87
CA TRP A 89 -4.05 -1.98 12.78
C TRP A 89 -3.02 -1.70 11.68
N LEU A 90 -3.52 -1.44 10.47
CA LEU A 90 -2.72 -1.04 9.31
C LEU A 90 -2.78 0.47 9.11
N LEU A 91 -1.70 1.04 8.59
CA LEU A 91 -1.66 2.41 8.11
C LEU A 91 -1.82 2.42 6.59
N ALA A 92 -2.73 3.26 6.09
CA ALA A 92 -3.07 3.36 4.68
C ALA A 92 -3.12 4.83 4.23
N ASP A 93 -2.99 5.08 2.95
CA ASP A 93 -3.18 6.41 2.38
C ASP A 93 -4.67 6.85 2.37
N ALA A 94 -4.96 8.03 1.80
CA ALA A 94 -6.31 8.58 1.73
C ALA A 94 -7.24 7.84 0.75
N GLY A 95 -6.72 6.97 -0.11
CA GLY A 95 -7.47 6.13 -1.05
C GLY A 95 -8.23 5.00 -0.36
N TYR A 96 -7.85 4.68 0.87
CA TYR A 96 -8.53 3.65 1.68
C TYR A 96 -9.61 4.24 2.59
N ALA A 97 -10.64 3.47 2.88
CA ALA A 97 -11.65 3.84 3.86
C ALA A 97 -11.11 3.70 5.29
N GLN A 98 -11.27 4.75 6.11
CA GLN A 98 -10.94 4.70 7.53
C GLN A 98 -11.79 3.65 8.24
N ARG A 99 -11.16 2.71 8.93
CA ARG A 99 -11.79 1.63 9.71
C ARG A 99 -11.18 1.55 11.11
N GLU A 100 -11.69 0.68 11.98
CA GLU A 100 -11.11 0.44 13.31
C GLU A 100 -9.70 -0.13 13.23
N TYR A 101 -9.41 -0.86 12.16
CA TYR A 101 -8.14 -1.53 11.86
C TYR A 101 -7.39 -0.96 10.64
N ILE A 102 -7.88 0.14 10.05
CA ILE A 102 -7.21 0.90 8.98
C ILE A 102 -7.18 2.37 9.38
N PHE A 103 -5.99 2.91 9.55
CA PHE A 103 -5.82 4.33 9.87
C PHE A 103 -5.30 5.08 8.64
N THR A 104 -6.06 6.10 8.25
CA THR A 104 -5.77 6.99 7.12
C THR A 104 -5.49 8.41 7.62
N PRO A 105 -4.91 9.29 6.80
CA PRO A 105 -4.74 10.68 7.21
C PRO A 105 -6.07 11.37 7.48
N VAL A 106 -6.04 12.42 8.28
CA VAL A 106 -7.21 13.29 8.51
C VAL A 106 -7.36 14.23 7.33
N ASN A 107 -8.48 14.14 6.62
CA ASN A 107 -8.82 15.10 5.57
C ASN A 107 -9.16 16.45 6.20
N ASN A 108 -8.52 17.53 5.74
CA ASN A 108 -8.71 18.89 6.24
C ASN A 108 -8.45 19.00 7.78
N PRO A 109 -7.22 18.78 8.25
CA PRO A 109 -6.90 18.85 9.68
C PRO A 109 -7.11 20.27 10.20
N THR A 110 -7.91 20.41 11.24
CA THR A 110 -8.28 21.69 11.84
C THR A 110 -7.44 22.01 13.08
N THR A 111 -7.04 20.99 13.84
CA THR A 111 -6.26 21.12 15.07
C THR A 111 -4.77 20.87 14.84
N GLU A 112 -3.91 21.38 15.75
CA GLU A 112 -2.48 21.07 15.70
C GLU A 112 -2.19 19.60 15.98
N ALA A 113 -2.99 18.95 16.79
CA ALA A 113 -2.90 17.50 17.05
C ALA A 113 -3.12 16.69 15.76
N GLU A 114 -4.14 17.05 14.95
CA GLU A 114 -4.40 16.41 13.66
C GLU A 114 -3.27 16.67 12.65
N ARG A 115 -2.72 17.88 12.64
CA ARG A 115 -1.55 18.19 11.78
C ARG A 115 -0.31 17.40 12.20
N ARG A 116 -0.06 17.25 13.51
CA ARG A 116 1.04 16.40 14.02
C ARG A 116 0.83 14.93 13.66
N TYR A 117 -0.40 14.42 13.82
CA TYR A 117 -0.76 13.08 13.37
C TYR A 117 -0.50 12.89 11.88
N ASN A 118 -0.96 13.77 11.01
CA ASN A 118 -0.73 13.66 9.57
C ASN A 118 0.76 13.73 9.19
N ARG A 119 1.57 14.51 9.91
CA ARG A 119 3.03 14.49 9.70
C ARG A 119 3.64 13.14 10.06
N ALA A 120 3.29 12.60 11.24
CA ALA A 120 3.76 11.29 11.68
C ALA A 120 3.25 10.16 10.77
N HIS A 121 1.98 10.24 10.34
CA HIS A 121 1.38 9.33 9.37
C HIS A 121 2.21 9.27 8.08
N ARG A 122 2.52 10.40 7.47
CA ARG A 122 3.31 10.48 6.23
C ARG A 122 4.70 9.87 6.39
N VAL A 123 5.40 10.21 7.49
CA VAL A 123 6.72 9.64 7.80
C VAL A 123 6.67 8.12 7.92
N THR A 124 5.65 7.59 8.59
CA THR A 124 5.48 6.15 8.76
C THR A 124 5.09 5.49 7.44
N HIS A 125 4.09 6.03 6.73
CA HIS A 125 3.55 5.46 5.50
C HIS A 125 4.59 5.40 4.37
N SER A 126 5.55 6.32 4.31
CA SER A 126 6.66 6.24 3.35
C SER A 126 7.46 4.92 3.44
N GLY A 127 7.25 4.11 4.48
CA GLY A 127 7.81 2.77 4.60
C GLY A 127 7.37 1.85 3.47
N VAL A 128 6.05 1.74 3.22
CA VAL A 128 5.53 0.87 2.15
C VAL A 128 5.95 1.36 0.76
N GLU A 129 5.99 2.68 0.54
CA GLU A 129 6.47 3.26 -0.72
C GLU A 129 7.91 2.83 -1.01
N ARG A 130 8.79 2.87 0.00
CA ARG A 130 10.17 2.37 -0.11
C ARG A 130 10.23 0.86 -0.35
N THR A 131 9.42 0.08 0.36
CA THR A 131 9.34 -1.38 0.16
C THR A 131 8.94 -1.70 -1.27
N ILE A 132 7.92 -1.03 -1.81
CA ILE A 132 7.50 -1.15 -3.22
C ILE A 132 8.63 -0.71 -4.16
N GLY A 133 9.30 0.40 -3.85
CA GLY A 133 10.46 0.86 -4.61
C GLY A 133 11.59 -0.18 -4.65
N ARG A 134 11.95 -0.77 -3.51
CA ARG A 134 12.95 -1.84 -3.40
C ARG A 134 12.55 -3.09 -4.17
N LEU A 135 11.28 -3.51 -4.06
CA LEU A 135 10.74 -4.63 -4.83
C LEU A 135 10.93 -4.41 -6.33
N LYS A 136 10.56 -3.24 -6.84
CA LYS A 136 10.68 -2.91 -8.28
C LYS A 136 12.14 -2.76 -8.73
N ARG A 137 13.02 -2.19 -7.90
CA ARG A 137 14.46 -2.11 -8.21
C ARG A 137 15.12 -3.48 -8.25
N ARG A 138 14.75 -4.36 -7.29
CA ARG A 138 15.25 -5.73 -7.28
C ARG A 138 14.76 -6.56 -8.48
N PHE A 139 13.55 -6.28 -8.94
CA PHE A 139 12.93 -6.94 -10.09
C PHE A 139 12.49 -5.90 -11.12
N PRO A 140 13.42 -5.39 -11.97
CA PRO A 140 13.11 -4.34 -12.95
C PRO A 140 11.97 -4.68 -13.90
N CYS A 141 11.68 -5.98 -14.13
CA CYS A 141 10.53 -6.41 -14.91
C CYS A 141 9.18 -5.92 -14.34
N LEU A 142 9.10 -5.57 -13.04
CA LEU A 142 7.91 -4.97 -12.44
C LEU A 142 7.80 -3.46 -12.66
N TYR A 143 8.88 -2.84 -13.12
CA TYR A 143 8.93 -1.41 -13.46
C TYR A 143 8.59 -1.17 -14.93
N TYR A 144 9.09 -2.05 -15.80
CA TYR A 144 8.87 -1.97 -17.26
C TYR A 144 7.60 -2.72 -17.67
N GLU A 145 7.10 -2.42 -18.89
CA GLU A 145 5.91 -3.06 -19.44
C GLU A 145 6.12 -4.57 -19.66
N LEU A 146 5.28 -5.38 -19.03
CA LEU A 146 5.26 -6.83 -19.20
C LEU A 146 4.44 -7.22 -20.45
N HIS A 147 5.08 -7.92 -21.40
CA HIS A 147 4.46 -8.38 -22.64
C HIS A 147 3.92 -9.82 -22.58
N ASN A 148 3.74 -10.34 -21.39
CA ASN A 148 3.26 -11.71 -21.14
C ASN A 148 1.73 -11.79 -21.20
N SER A 149 1.19 -13.03 -21.27
CA SER A 149 -0.23 -13.24 -21.00
C SER A 149 -0.57 -12.76 -19.58
N LEU A 150 -1.81 -12.29 -19.37
CA LEU A 150 -2.23 -11.80 -18.06
C LEU A 150 -1.95 -12.81 -16.94
N GLN A 151 -2.26 -14.10 -17.17
CA GLN A 151 -2.02 -15.16 -16.19
C GLN A 151 -0.53 -15.30 -15.83
N ASN A 152 0.37 -15.21 -16.82
CA ASN A 152 1.80 -15.27 -16.57
C ASN A 152 2.29 -13.99 -15.86
N THR A 153 1.76 -12.84 -16.22
CA THR A 153 2.04 -11.57 -15.51
C THR A 153 1.74 -11.70 -14.01
N LEU A 154 0.56 -12.21 -13.64
CA LEU A 154 0.21 -12.40 -12.22
C LEU A 154 1.16 -13.38 -11.52
N ARG A 155 1.58 -14.45 -12.20
CA ARG A 155 2.58 -15.39 -11.65
C ARG A 155 3.95 -14.74 -11.47
N ILE A 156 4.39 -13.91 -12.41
CA ILE A 156 5.65 -13.17 -12.32
C ILE A 156 5.63 -12.24 -11.11
N ILE A 157 4.56 -11.45 -10.94
CA ILE A 157 4.40 -10.53 -9.79
C ILE A 157 4.48 -11.31 -8.47
N THR A 158 3.74 -12.40 -8.34
CA THR A 158 3.75 -13.23 -7.14
C THR A 158 5.13 -13.85 -6.88
N ALA A 159 5.79 -14.36 -7.92
CA ALA A 159 7.14 -14.93 -7.79
C ALA A 159 8.16 -13.89 -7.32
N CYS A 160 8.12 -12.66 -7.88
CA CYS A 160 8.98 -11.57 -7.45
C CYS A 160 8.76 -11.21 -5.98
N ALA A 161 7.51 -11.18 -5.50
CA ALA A 161 7.20 -10.91 -4.10
C ALA A 161 7.75 -12.01 -3.15
N VAL A 162 7.61 -13.29 -3.52
CA VAL A 162 8.17 -14.41 -2.75
C VAL A 162 9.69 -14.35 -2.72
N LEU A 163 10.34 -14.13 -3.87
CA LEU A 163 11.79 -14.02 -3.95
C LEU A 163 12.32 -12.78 -3.20
N TYR A 164 11.55 -11.69 -3.17
CA TYR A 164 11.87 -10.51 -2.37
C TYR A 164 11.94 -10.86 -0.88
N ASN A 165 10.93 -11.53 -0.34
CA ASN A 165 10.93 -11.97 1.07
C ASN A 165 12.06 -12.95 1.38
N ILE A 166 12.36 -13.88 0.47
CA ILE A 166 13.52 -14.78 0.62
C ILE A 166 14.82 -13.96 0.73
N GLY A 167 14.99 -12.94 -0.13
CA GLY A 167 16.15 -12.06 -0.08
C GLY A 167 16.24 -11.27 1.23
N ILE A 168 15.13 -10.73 1.74
CA ILE A 168 15.09 -10.07 3.06
C ILE A 168 15.54 -11.04 4.16
N GLY A 169 14.97 -12.26 4.19
CA GLY A 169 15.36 -13.28 5.19
C GLY A 169 16.81 -13.76 5.09
N ALA A 170 17.42 -13.69 3.90
CA ALA A 170 18.81 -14.01 3.65
C ALA A 170 19.78 -12.84 3.92
N ALA A 171 19.28 -11.69 4.38
CA ALA A 171 20.04 -10.44 4.54
C ALA A 171 20.78 -10.01 3.25
N ASP A 172 20.22 -10.34 2.08
CA ASP A 172 20.74 -9.96 0.78
C ASP A 172 20.51 -8.45 0.55
N PRO A 173 21.57 -7.64 0.36
CA PRO A 173 21.42 -6.18 0.29
C PRO A 173 20.47 -5.78 -0.84
N ALA A 174 19.53 -4.89 -0.51
CA ALA A 174 18.69 -4.26 -1.52
C ALA A 174 19.56 -3.38 -2.45
N PRO A 175 19.24 -3.25 -3.74
CA PRO A 175 19.90 -2.28 -4.61
C PRO A 175 19.81 -0.88 -4.04
N ASP A 176 20.90 -0.08 -4.17
CA ASP A 176 21.00 1.28 -3.63
C ASP A 176 19.90 2.21 -4.13
N GLU A 177 19.56 3.22 -3.32
CA GLU A 177 18.43 4.14 -3.56
C GLU A 177 18.66 5.14 -4.71
N ASP A 178 19.89 5.26 -5.23
CA ASP A 178 20.35 6.42 -6.00
C ASP A 178 19.98 6.45 -7.50
N GLU A 179 19.24 5.48 -8.05
CA GLU A 179 19.08 5.43 -9.53
C GLU A 179 17.65 5.44 -10.09
N VAL A 180 16.61 5.59 -9.31
CA VAL A 180 15.24 5.70 -9.90
C VAL A 180 14.45 6.81 -9.21
N ASP A 181 14.36 7.94 -9.90
CA ASP A 181 13.45 9.04 -9.59
C ASP A 181 12.01 8.55 -9.82
N LEU A 182 11.35 8.17 -8.74
CA LEU A 182 9.93 7.78 -8.77
C LEU A 182 9.12 9.07 -8.66
N GLU A 183 8.75 9.67 -9.80
CA GLU A 183 7.82 10.79 -9.83
C GLU A 183 6.55 10.45 -9.04
N HIS A 184 6.33 11.21 -7.99
CA HIS A 184 5.12 11.19 -7.19
C HIS A 184 3.92 11.61 -8.04
N LEU A 185 2.93 10.73 -8.11
CA LEU A 185 1.69 10.99 -8.82
C LEU A 185 0.55 10.94 -7.82
N ASP A 186 0.25 12.12 -7.27
CA ASP A 186 -0.93 12.35 -6.46
C ASP A 186 -2.20 12.21 -7.32
N VAL A 187 -3.06 11.26 -6.97
CA VAL A 187 -4.45 11.21 -7.44
C VAL A 187 -5.35 11.37 -6.21
N PRO A 188 -6.11 12.47 -6.10
CA PRO A 188 -7.01 12.65 -4.97
C PRO A 188 -8.26 11.78 -5.14
N GLU A 189 -8.47 10.82 -4.25
CA GLU A 189 -9.66 9.99 -4.19
C GLU A 189 -10.59 10.42 -3.03
N ARG A 190 -11.91 10.28 -3.24
CA ARG A 190 -12.92 10.65 -2.25
C ARG A 190 -13.16 9.49 -1.27
N PRO A 191 -13.10 9.73 0.06
CA PRO A 191 -13.25 8.68 1.07
C PRO A 191 -14.71 8.22 1.23
N ILE A 192 -14.89 6.91 1.36
CA ILE A 192 -16.13 6.31 1.86
C ILE A 192 -16.10 6.41 3.40
N ARG A 193 -17.07 7.11 4.00
CA ARG A 193 -17.14 7.30 5.46
C ARG A 193 -17.65 6.06 6.18
N GLN A 194 -16.88 5.57 7.15
CA GLN A 194 -17.37 4.69 8.22
C GLN A 194 -17.19 5.42 9.57
N GLU A 195 -18.29 5.64 10.30
CA GLU A 195 -18.32 6.48 11.53
C GLU A 195 -17.50 5.88 12.69
N THR A 196 -17.50 4.56 12.85
CA THR A 196 -16.77 3.86 13.93
C THR A 196 -15.27 4.01 13.83
N GLY A 197 -14.70 3.84 12.65
CA GLY A 197 -13.26 4.00 12.42
C GLY A 197 -12.78 5.45 12.65
N ALA A 198 -13.60 6.44 12.29
CA ALA A 198 -13.27 7.83 12.53
C ALA A 198 -13.25 8.17 14.05
N ALA A 199 -14.11 7.54 14.86
CA ALA A 199 -14.10 7.70 16.31
C ALA A 199 -12.81 7.11 16.92
N LYS A 200 -12.41 5.91 16.54
CA LYS A 200 -11.16 5.26 17.01
C LYS A 200 -9.93 6.09 16.64
N ARG A 201 -9.85 6.62 15.41
CA ARG A 201 -8.75 7.52 15.00
C ARG A 201 -8.75 8.82 15.85
N ARG A 202 -9.91 9.46 16.11
CA ARG A 202 -9.97 10.65 16.96
C ARG A 202 -9.46 10.37 18.37
N GLN A 203 -9.85 9.25 18.97
CA GLN A 203 -9.37 8.84 20.29
C GLN A 203 -7.86 8.61 20.30
N PHE A 204 -7.32 7.98 19.26
CA PHE A 204 -5.87 7.78 19.07
C PHE A 204 -5.14 9.13 19.01
N ILE A 205 -5.64 10.07 18.18
CA ILE A 205 -5.05 11.42 18.06
C ILE A 205 -5.07 12.17 19.39
N GLN A 206 -6.21 12.14 20.11
CA GLN A 206 -6.31 12.78 21.42
C GLN A 206 -5.33 12.20 22.43
N ARG A 207 -5.17 10.88 22.43
CA ARG A 207 -4.31 10.20 23.41
C ARG A 207 -2.81 10.40 23.15
N HIS A 208 -2.38 10.50 21.91
CA HIS A 208 -0.96 10.44 21.54
C HIS A 208 -0.41 11.74 20.94
N PHE A 209 -1.26 12.71 20.57
CA PHE A 209 -0.84 13.94 19.88
C PHE A 209 -1.33 15.24 20.58
N MET A 210 -2.14 15.16 21.62
CA MET A 210 -2.45 16.30 22.48
C MET A 210 -1.43 16.39 23.60
#